data_1640a95caebcbd8378f8caebbee367e5
#
_entry.id   1640a95caebcbd8378f8caebbee367e5
#
_cell.length_a   1.000
_cell.length_b   1.000
_cell.length_c   1.000
_cell.angle_alpha   90.00
_cell.angle_beta   90.00
_cell.angle_gamma   90.00
#
_symmetry.space_group_name_H-M   'P 1'
#
loop_
_entity.id
_entity.type
_entity.pdbx_description
1 polymer ?
#
loop_
_entity_poly.entity_id
_entity_poly.type
_entity_poly.pdbx_seq_one_letter_code
_entity_poly.pdbx_strand_id
1 'polypeptide(L)'
;DGTEIQVQDEATSFQLPAKSNVWAMGYGSGSYSYESTFYKYTAETISGDQSIPLLFETPDGTFGMISEAQLTGYMGSMVKAQNGTLKISATPLQSEDPVVEGTFAFPWRFAVVGTLGDINENTMTENLSPDPAEGDYSWAETGVCSWTWLVGGASMQSDPEQIKKYIDFASEMGWKYFIMDEGWQPRSQQGDGTRYYGEYDWIDDVVEYANEKGVGLIAWVHVDDLNTPEKRAQRLDRWAELGIKGIKVDFFDRETDERVQL
;
A
#
# COMPACT_ATOMS: atom_id res chain seq x y z
N ASP A 1 -23.95 10.90 19.25
CA ASP A 1 -25.28 11.43 19.01
C ASP A 1 -25.71 11.35 17.54
N GLY A 2 -24.94 10.70 16.67
CA GLY A 2 -25.25 10.46 15.26
C GLY A 2 -25.23 11.72 14.38
N THR A 3 -24.57 12.80 14.83
CA THR A 3 -24.40 14.00 14.02
C THR A 3 -23.27 13.79 13.03
N GLU A 4 -23.56 13.82 11.76
CA GLU A 4 -22.56 13.82 10.69
C GLU A 4 -21.86 15.17 10.62
N ILE A 5 -20.53 15.14 10.48
CA ILE A 5 -19.68 16.32 10.35
C ILE A 5 -18.87 16.19 9.07
N GLN A 6 -19.01 17.17 8.19
CA GLN A 6 -18.16 17.26 7.00
C GLN A 6 -16.84 17.95 7.37
N VAL A 7 -15.73 17.27 7.13
CA VAL A 7 -14.37 17.78 7.40
C VAL A 7 -13.85 18.47 6.15
N GLN A 8 -13.64 19.76 6.20
CA GLN A 8 -13.20 20.55 5.04
C GLN A 8 -11.68 20.65 4.93
N ASP A 9 -10.95 20.63 6.06
CA ASP A 9 -9.49 20.74 6.06
C ASP A 9 -8.92 20.34 7.44
N GLU A 10 -7.63 20.07 7.47
CA GLU A 10 -6.81 19.83 8.66
C GLU A 10 -5.84 21.00 8.88
N ALA A 11 -5.74 21.49 10.11
CA ALA A 11 -4.84 22.58 10.45
C ALA A 11 -3.53 22.12 11.11
N THR A 12 -3.32 20.82 11.24
CA THR A 12 -2.07 20.25 11.78
C THR A 12 -0.88 20.70 10.93
N SER A 13 0.16 21.18 11.57
CA SER A 13 1.38 21.61 10.87
C SER A 13 2.63 21.37 11.70
N PHE A 14 3.73 21.13 11.00
CA PHE A 14 5.07 20.98 11.57
C PHE A 14 5.95 22.08 11.01
N GLN A 15 6.52 22.92 11.89
CA GLN A 15 7.46 23.93 11.51
C GLN A 15 8.89 23.42 11.67
N LEU A 16 9.61 23.29 10.55
CA LEU A 16 11.01 22.87 10.58
C LEU A 16 11.95 24.06 10.89
N PRO A 17 13.03 23.82 11.63
CA PRO A 17 14.09 24.81 11.79
C PRO A 17 14.66 25.23 10.43
N ALA A 18 15.03 26.49 10.31
CA ALA A 18 15.69 27.01 9.11
C ALA A 18 16.96 26.19 8.79
N LYS A 19 17.25 25.98 7.49
CA LYS A 19 18.36 25.18 6.98
C LYS A 19 18.29 23.68 7.29
N SER A 20 17.14 23.17 7.76
CA SER A 20 16.95 21.72 7.82
C SER A 20 16.98 21.10 6.43
N ASN A 21 17.62 19.95 6.30
CA ASN A 21 17.50 19.10 5.12
C ASN A 21 16.17 18.34 5.18
N VAL A 22 15.52 18.10 4.05
CA VAL A 22 14.28 17.34 3.96
C VAL A 22 14.37 16.35 2.81
N TRP A 23 14.07 15.09 3.06
CA TRP A 23 13.91 14.08 2.03
C TRP A 23 12.43 13.77 1.88
N ALA A 24 11.89 14.08 0.73
CA ALA A 24 10.47 13.92 0.46
C ALA A 24 10.25 13.48 -0.99
N MET A 25 9.13 12.83 -1.19
CA MET A 25 8.62 12.43 -2.50
C MET A 25 7.40 13.28 -2.82
N GLY A 26 7.41 13.92 -4.01
CA GLY A 26 6.27 14.71 -4.45
C GLY A 26 5.01 13.84 -4.55
N TYR A 27 3.89 14.34 -4.02
CA TYR A 27 2.61 13.67 -4.14
C TYR A 27 2.07 13.84 -5.57
N GLY A 28 1.96 12.73 -6.31
CA GLY A 28 1.52 12.74 -7.70
C GLY A 28 0.00 12.75 -7.82
N SER A 29 -0.60 13.88 -8.14
CA SER A 29 -2.03 13.95 -8.46
C SER A 29 -2.31 13.37 -9.85
N GLY A 30 -3.23 12.42 -9.94
CA GLY A 30 -3.77 11.93 -11.22
C GLY A 30 -2.99 10.80 -11.89
N SER A 31 -2.05 10.18 -11.21
CA SER A 31 -1.37 8.96 -11.66
C SER A 31 -1.94 7.74 -10.93
N TYR A 32 -1.99 6.60 -11.60
CA TYR A 32 -2.30 5.30 -10.96
C TYR A 32 -1.22 4.84 -10.00
N SER A 33 -0.06 5.48 -10.02
CA SER A 33 1.04 5.25 -9.12
C SER A 33 1.64 6.60 -8.78
N TYR A 34 1.69 6.92 -7.50
CA TYR A 34 2.43 8.06 -6.99
C TYR A 34 3.80 7.65 -6.44
N GLU A 35 4.22 6.44 -6.75
CA GLU A 35 5.58 5.99 -6.52
C GLU A 35 6.56 6.82 -7.35
N SER A 36 7.47 7.49 -6.68
CA SER A 36 8.44 8.37 -7.31
C SER A 36 9.76 8.34 -6.55
N THR A 37 10.70 9.15 -6.98
CA THR A 37 11.99 9.27 -6.33
C THR A 37 11.89 10.25 -5.16
N PHE A 38 12.53 9.90 -4.03
CA PHE A 38 12.77 10.85 -2.95
C PHE A 38 13.86 11.83 -3.35
N TYR A 39 13.59 13.10 -3.20
CA TYR A 39 14.55 14.18 -3.45
C TYR A 39 14.93 14.87 -2.17
N LYS A 40 16.16 15.38 -2.13
CA LYS A 40 16.65 16.20 -1.02
C LYS A 40 16.36 17.67 -1.29
N TYR A 41 15.71 18.31 -0.33
CA TYR A 41 15.40 19.73 -0.27
C TYR A 41 16.05 20.37 0.95
N THR A 42 15.97 21.70 1.06
CA THR A 42 16.06 22.39 2.34
C THR A 42 14.69 22.89 2.78
N ALA A 43 14.53 23.22 4.07
CA ALA A 43 13.28 23.76 4.58
C ALA A 43 12.79 25.00 3.79
N GLU A 44 13.72 25.79 3.23
CA GLU A 44 13.40 26.98 2.44
C GLU A 44 13.00 26.66 1.00
N THR A 45 13.42 25.51 0.47
CA THR A 45 13.21 25.16 -0.95
C THR A 45 12.09 24.14 -1.17
N ILE A 46 11.71 23.38 -0.15
CA ILE A 46 10.61 22.44 -0.28
C ILE A 46 9.29 23.17 -0.50
N SER A 47 8.51 22.74 -1.46
CA SER A 47 7.24 23.36 -1.81
C SER A 47 6.28 22.35 -2.45
N GLY A 48 4.97 22.69 -2.43
CA GLY A 48 3.92 21.87 -3.03
C GLY A 48 3.56 20.66 -2.19
N ASP A 49 2.88 19.73 -2.83
CA ASP A 49 2.32 18.54 -2.19
C ASP A 49 3.37 17.44 -2.10
N GLN A 50 3.58 16.92 -0.90
CA GLN A 50 4.56 15.89 -0.60
C GLN A 50 3.88 14.70 0.07
N SER A 51 4.33 13.49 -0.27
CA SER A 51 3.88 12.26 0.37
C SER A 51 4.44 12.14 1.79
N ILE A 52 3.74 11.42 2.65
CA ILE A 52 4.24 10.95 3.94
C ILE A 52 4.43 9.43 3.89
N PRO A 53 5.37 8.87 4.67
CA PRO A 53 6.27 9.56 5.59
C PRO A 53 7.34 10.40 4.88
N LEU A 54 7.79 11.47 5.51
CA LEU A 54 8.95 12.24 5.07
C LEU A 54 9.99 12.36 6.18
N LEU A 55 11.26 12.45 5.78
CA LEU A 55 12.41 12.54 6.68
C LEU A 55 12.97 13.96 6.66
N PHE A 56 13.42 14.46 7.81
CA PHE A 56 14.19 15.69 7.89
C PHE A 56 15.41 15.57 8.82
N GLU A 57 16.38 16.44 8.64
CA GLU A 57 17.55 16.58 9.49
C GLU A 57 17.71 18.05 9.84
N THR A 58 17.77 18.37 11.11
CA THR A 58 18.00 19.73 11.61
C THR A 58 19.47 20.12 11.50
N PRO A 59 19.82 21.42 11.57
CA PRO A 59 21.21 21.86 11.42
C PRO A 59 22.16 21.33 12.51
N ASP A 60 21.66 20.87 13.62
CA ASP A 60 22.46 20.24 14.70
C ASP A 60 22.64 18.73 14.52
N GLY A 61 22.14 18.15 13.41
CA GLY A 61 22.28 16.74 13.08
C GLY A 61 21.22 15.82 13.71
N THR A 62 20.17 16.39 14.31
CA THR A 62 19.02 15.61 14.77
C THR A 62 18.12 15.25 13.60
N PHE A 63 17.76 13.98 13.47
CA PHE A 63 16.81 13.50 12.47
C PHE A 63 15.39 13.51 13.00
N GLY A 64 14.43 13.62 12.08
CA GLY A 64 13.01 13.44 12.40
C GLY A 64 12.24 12.89 11.22
N MET A 65 11.19 12.13 11.50
CA MET A 65 10.26 11.60 10.51
C MET A 65 8.85 12.07 10.87
N ILE A 66 8.13 12.60 9.88
CA ILE A 66 6.72 12.93 10.01
C ILE A 66 5.91 11.82 9.33
N SER A 67 4.92 11.31 10.03
CA SER A 67 4.07 10.22 9.56
C SER A 67 2.66 10.30 10.17
N GLU A 68 1.84 9.30 9.85
CA GLU A 68 0.48 9.12 10.34
C GLU A 68 0.24 7.67 10.77
N ALA A 69 -0.80 7.46 11.58
CA ALA A 69 -1.23 6.13 12.01
C ALA A 69 -2.73 6.11 12.27
N GLN A 70 -3.33 4.92 12.31
CA GLN A 70 -4.75 4.70 12.57
C GLN A 70 -5.66 5.38 11.54
N LEU A 71 -5.49 5.03 10.26
CA LEU A 71 -6.31 5.58 9.18
C LEU A 71 -7.73 4.95 9.10
N THR A 72 -8.08 4.04 10.01
CA THR A 72 -9.37 3.34 9.98
C THR A 72 -10.56 4.30 9.97
N GLY A 73 -11.39 4.22 8.96
CA GLY A 73 -12.55 5.09 8.78
C GLY A 73 -12.20 6.52 8.31
N TYR A 74 -10.99 6.71 7.81
CA TYR A 74 -10.55 8.01 7.30
C TYR A 74 -9.61 7.83 6.09
N MET A 75 -9.37 8.90 5.36
CA MET A 75 -8.50 8.90 4.18
C MET A 75 -7.03 9.08 4.54
N GLY A 76 -6.15 8.73 3.62
CA GLY A 76 -4.73 9.09 3.65
C GLY A 76 -4.52 10.60 3.56
N SER A 77 -3.36 11.06 4.03
CA SER A 77 -3.01 12.48 3.99
C SER A 77 -1.71 12.74 3.25
N MET A 78 -1.54 13.99 2.87
CA MET A 78 -0.30 14.52 2.33
C MET A 78 0.13 15.76 3.10
N VAL A 79 1.34 16.23 2.83
CA VAL A 79 1.87 17.47 3.39
C VAL A 79 1.91 18.55 2.33
N LYS A 80 1.30 19.70 2.59
CA LYS A 80 1.51 20.93 1.79
C LYS A 80 2.72 21.67 2.34
N ALA A 81 3.81 21.65 1.60
CA ALA A 81 5.07 22.26 2.01
C ALA A 81 5.20 23.69 1.49
N GLN A 82 5.53 24.63 2.40
CA GLN A 82 5.81 26.00 2.04
C GLN A 82 6.71 26.67 3.10
N ASN A 83 7.88 27.18 2.68
CA ASN A 83 8.81 27.95 3.52
C ASN A 83 9.13 27.29 4.88
N GLY A 84 9.40 25.99 4.88
CA GLY A 84 9.68 25.21 6.08
C GLY A 84 8.48 24.82 6.92
N THR A 85 7.28 25.23 6.55
CA THR A 85 6.03 24.78 7.16
C THR A 85 5.48 23.61 6.35
N LEU A 86 5.22 22.52 7.04
CA LEU A 86 4.63 21.31 6.49
C LEU A 86 3.20 21.17 7.06
N LYS A 87 2.21 21.60 6.29
CA LYS A 87 0.80 21.50 6.69
C LYS A 87 0.22 20.19 6.21
N ILE A 88 -0.36 19.40 7.12
CA ILE A 88 -1.14 18.22 6.76
C ILE A 88 -2.42 18.68 6.06
N SER A 89 -2.83 17.95 5.04
CA SER A 89 -4.04 18.22 4.28
C SER A 89 -4.63 16.93 3.76
N ALA A 90 -5.92 16.93 3.44
CA ALA A 90 -6.57 15.85 2.73
C ALA A 90 -5.89 15.61 1.37
N THR A 91 -5.91 14.38 0.87
CA THR A 91 -5.31 14.08 -0.42
C THR A 91 -6.07 14.78 -1.56
N PRO A 92 -5.38 15.30 -2.59
CA PRO A 92 -6.04 15.98 -3.70
C PRO A 92 -6.88 15.05 -4.59
N LEU A 93 -6.77 13.73 -4.41
CA LEU A 93 -7.57 12.73 -5.14
C LEU A 93 -8.95 12.51 -4.52
N GLN A 94 -9.20 13.02 -3.33
CA GLN A 94 -10.51 13.00 -2.70
C GLN A 94 -11.45 13.94 -3.47
N SER A 95 -12.57 13.43 -3.95
CA SER A 95 -13.55 14.22 -4.72
C SER A 95 -14.54 14.96 -3.83
N GLU A 96 -14.72 14.50 -2.62
CA GLU A 96 -15.65 15.04 -1.62
C GLU A 96 -14.95 15.16 -0.27
N ASP A 97 -15.36 16.15 0.53
CA ASP A 97 -14.87 16.27 1.89
C ASP A 97 -15.35 15.06 2.71
N PRO A 98 -14.48 14.44 3.53
CA PRO A 98 -14.88 13.27 4.31
C PRO A 98 -15.95 13.63 5.32
N VAL A 99 -16.90 12.73 5.51
CA VAL A 99 -17.97 12.83 6.51
C VAL A 99 -17.67 11.86 7.63
N VAL A 100 -17.63 12.38 8.86
CA VAL A 100 -17.39 11.58 10.07
C VAL A 100 -18.52 11.76 11.07
N GLU A 101 -18.73 10.77 11.94
CA GLU A 101 -19.66 10.92 13.06
C GLU A 101 -19.07 11.79 14.16
N GLY A 102 -19.91 12.52 14.90
CA GLY A 102 -19.49 13.55 15.88
C GLY A 102 -18.58 13.07 17.03
N THR A 103 -18.37 11.76 17.19
CA THR A 103 -17.45 11.16 18.15
C THR A 103 -16.23 10.51 17.49
N PHE A 104 -16.01 10.79 16.21
CA PHE A 104 -14.92 10.20 15.43
C PHE A 104 -13.55 10.63 15.98
N ALA A 105 -12.64 9.67 16.13
CA ALA A 105 -11.24 9.92 16.47
C ALA A 105 -10.42 10.04 15.18
N PHE A 106 -9.86 11.20 14.91
CA PHE A 106 -9.01 11.43 13.75
C PHE A 106 -7.73 10.60 13.82
N PRO A 107 -7.12 10.24 12.67
CA PRO A 107 -5.81 9.62 12.62
C PRO A 107 -4.75 10.41 13.38
N TRP A 108 -3.77 9.70 13.90
CA TRP A 108 -2.60 10.33 14.51
C TRP A 108 -1.73 11.00 13.45
N ARG A 109 -1.33 12.25 13.74
CA ARG A 109 -0.27 12.96 13.01
C ARG A 109 0.89 13.11 13.96
N PHE A 110 2.01 12.46 13.69
CA PHE A 110 3.12 12.40 14.64
C PHE A 110 4.47 12.67 13.98
N ALA A 111 5.44 12.99 14.81
CA ALA A 111 6.84 13.06 14.44
C ALA A 111 7.66 12.21 15.41
N VAL A 112 8.58 11.41 14.88
CA VAL A 112 9.64 10.75 15.65
C VAL A 112 10.91 11.56 15.48
N VAL A 113 11.63 11.81 16.57
CA VAL A 113 12.85 12.65 16.56
C VAL A 113 13.96 11.92 17.29
N GLY A 114 15.15 11.85 16.71
CA GLY A 114 16.30 11.16 17.29
C GLY A 114 17.48 11.04 16.33
N THR A 115 18.26 9.99 16.48
CA THR A 115 19.28 9.60 15.49
C THR A 115 18.61 8.92 14.29
N LEU A 116 19.32 8.77 13.18
CA LEU A 116 18.81 8.01 12.04
C LEU A 116 18.50 6.55 12.40
N GLY A 117 19.25 5.96 13.35
CA GLY A 117 18.95 4.63 13.91
C GLY A 117 17.61 4.60 14.64
N ASP A 118 17.34 5.59 15.50
CA ASP A 118 16.06 5.69 16.22
C ASP A 118 14.87 5.83 15.26
N ILE A 119 15.04 6.58 14.16
CA ILE A 119 14.00 6.70 13.12
C ILE A 119 13.76 5.36 12.43
N ASN A 120 14.82 4.62 12.09
CA ASN A 120 14.71 3.34 11.40
C ASN A 120 14.13 2.21 12.27
N GLU A 121 14.37 2.26 13.57
CA GLU A 121 13.97 1.22 14.53
C GLU A 121 12.67 1.57 15.29
N ASN A 122 12.04 2.73 14.99
CA ASN A 122 10.84 3.12 15.71
C ASN A 122 9.64 2.24 15.34
N THR A 123 8.72 2.11 16.28
CA THR A 123 7.47 1.36 16.17
C THR A 123 6.25 2.25 16.46
N MET A 124 6.35 3.55 16.16
CA MET A 124 5.27 4.50 16.51
C MET A 124 3.99 4.26 15.73
N THR A 125 4.08 3.84 14.46
CA THR A 125 2.89 3.52 13.66
C THR A 125 2.12 2.36 14.28
N GLU A 126 2.83 1.30 14.66
CA GLU A 126 2.25 0.13 15.32
C GLU A 126 1.68 0.50 16.71
N ASN A 127 2.42 1.27 17.51
CA ASN A 127 2.01 1.65 18.86
C ASN A 127 0.79 2.59 18.89
N LEU A 128 0.56 3.34 17.82
CA LEU A 128 -0.56 4.27 17.68
C LEU A 128 -1.74 3.66 16.91
N SER A 129 -1.58 2.48 16.34
CA SER A 129 -2.63 1.75 15.64
C SER A 129 -3.32 0.75 16.57
N PRO A 130 -4.55 0.34 16.28
CA PRO A 130 -5.22 -0.74 17.00
C PRO A 130 -4.40 -2.03 16.96
N ASP A 131 -4.56 -2.85 17.96
CA ASP A 131 -4.02 -4.21 17.95
C ASP A 131 -4.55 -4.97 16.71
N PRO A 132 -3.77 -5.91 16.16
CA PRO A 132 -4.23 -6.79 15.09
C PRO A 132 -5.52 -7.50 15.50
N ALA A 133 -6.40 -7.78 14.53
CA ALA A 133 -7.58 -8.59 14.78
C ALA A 133 -7.19 -9.93 15.42
N GLU A 134 -8.00 -10.43 16.36
CA GLU A 134 -7.76 -11.73 16.97
C GLU A 134 -7.79 -12.84 15.91
N GLY A 135 -6.79 -13.73 15.93
CA GLY A 135 -6.69 -14.82 14.98
C GLY A 135 -5.39 -15.60 15.10
N ASP A 136 -5.36 -16.78 14.45
CA ASP A 136 -4.12 -17.53 14.28
C ASP A 136 -3.41 -17.07 12.99
N TYR A 137 -2.30 -16.39 13.16
CA TYR A 137 -1.44 -15.90 12.09
C TYR A 137 -0.18 -16.74 11.89
N SER A 138 -0.09 -17.91 12.53
CA SER A 138 1.09 -18.80 12.43
C SER A 138 1.37 -19.30 11.02
N TRP A 139 0.39 -19.22 10.12
CA TRP A 139 0.50 -19.56 8.71
C TRP A 139 1.21 -18.47 7.88
N ALA A 140 1.27 -17.24 8.37
CA ALA A 140 1.90 -16.10 7.68
C ALA A 140 3.40 -16.08 7.97
N GLU A 141 4.20 -16.38 6.97
CA GLU A 141 5.65 -16.39 7.11
C GLU A 141 6.30 -15.36 6.19
N THR A 142 7.32 -14.69 6.68
CA THR A 142 8.16 -13.81 5.85
C THR A 142 9.05 -14.63 4.94
N GLY A 143 9.34 -14.12 3.75
CA GLY A 143 10.24 -14.79 2.82
C GLY A 143 10.51 -13.98 1.56
N VAL A 144 11.52 -14.41 0.82
CA VAL A 144 11.81 -13.88 -0.51
C VAL A 144 10.85 -14.51 -1.51
N CYS A 145 10.40 -13.71 -2.49
CA CYS A 145 9.61 -14.20 -3.61
C CYS A 145 10.31 -13.93 -4.94
N SER A 146 10.17 -14.85 -5.89
CA SER A 146 10.50 -14.62 -7.29
C SER A 146 9.34 -13.88 -7.98
N TRP A 147 9.68 -13.09 -9.00
CA TRP A 147 8.71 -12.23 -9.68
C TRP A 147 9.14 -11.96 -11.12
N THR A 148 8.27 -12.21 -12.06
CA THR A 148 8.58 -12.19 -13.50
C THR A 148 8.14 -10.90 -14.20
N TRP A 149 7.44 -10.01 -13.55
CA TRP A 149 6.90 -8.79 -14.14
C TRP A 149 7.98 -7.93 -14.83
N LEU A 150 9.12 -7.74 -14.18
CA LEU A 150 10.23 -6.96 -14.71
C LEU A 150 10.92 -7.60 -15.92
N VAL A 151 10.68 -8.88 -16.20
CA VAL A 151 11.28 -9.60 -17.31
C VAL A 151 10.41 -9.54 -18.57
N GLY A 152 9.10 -9.67 -18.44
CA GLY A 152 8.20 -9.75 -19.60
C GLY A 152 6.76 -9.32 -19.35
N GLY A 153 6.47 -8.67 -18.24
CA GLY A 153 5.14 -8.16 -17.92
C GLY A 153 4.04 -9.22 -17.95
N ALA A 154 2.85 -8.84 -18.36
CA ALA A 154 1.67 -9.69 -18.36
C ALA A 154 1.80 -10.96 -19.22
N SER A 155 2.62 -10.95 -20.28
CA SER A 155 2.78 -12.12 -21.14
C SER A 155 3.48 -13.28 -20.43
N MET A 156 4.31 -13.00 -19.45
CA MET A 156 4.97 -14.03 -18.63
C MET A 156 4.00 -14.68 -17.63
N GLN A 157 2.94 -13.99 -17.26
CA GLN A 157 1.97 -14.42 -16.26
C GLN A 157 0.88 -15.34 -16.84
N SER A 158 0.67 -15.32 -18.15
CA SER A 158 -0.35 -16.13 -18.83
C SER A 158 0.21 -17.45 -19.39
N ASP A 159 1.48 -17.71 -19.21
CA ASP A 159 2.16 -18.92 -19.69
C ASP A 159 2.53 -19.83 -18.50
N PRO A 160 1.80 -20.94 -18.26
CA PRO A 160 2.06 -21.84 -17.14
C PRO A 160 3.44 -22.48 -17.17
N GLU A 161 4.03 -22.68 -18.35
CA GLU A 161 5.37 -23.24 -18.46
C GLU A 161 6.45 -22.24 -18.03
N GLN A 162 6.25 -20.95 -18.27
CA GLN A 162 7.15 -19.92 -17.73
C GLN A 162 6.99 -19.81 -16.22
N ILE A 163 5.76 -19.80 -15.72
CA ILE A 163 5.47 -19.77 -14.28
C ILE A 163 6.18 -20.93 -13.57
N LYS A 164 6.05 -22.16 -14.07
CA LYS A 164 6.72 -23.35 -13.49
C LYS A 164 8.24 -23.22 -13.45
N LYS A 165 8.89 -22.65 -14.47
CA LYS A 165 10.34 -22.38 -14.45
C LYS A 165 10.76 -21.44 -13.32
N TYR A 166 9.98 -20.44 -13.02
CA TYR A 166 10.28 -19.50 -11.94
C TYR A 166 9.92 -20.06 -10.56
N ILE A 167 8.95 -20.97 -10.48
CA ILE A 167 8.71 -21.78 -9.29
C ILE A 167 9.90 -22.70 -9.02
N ASP A 168 10.42 -23.39 -10.04
CA ASP A 168 11.63 -24.21 -9.92
C ASP A 168 12.82 -23.38 -9.44
N PHE A 169 13.04 -22.21 -10.04
CA PHE A 169 14.09 -21.30 -9.62
C PHE A 169 13.93 -20.86 -8.16
N ALA A 170 12.71 -20.49 -7.73
CA ALA A 170 12.45 -20.13 -6.35
C ALA A 170 12.76 -21.31 -5.39
N SER A 171 12.35 -22.51 -5.75
CA SER A 171 12.64 -23.73 -4.99
C SER A 171 14.15 -24.02 -4.90
N GLU A 172 14.88 -23.92 -5.99
CA GLU A 172 16.35 -24.13 -6.04
C GLU A 172 17.09 -23.08 -5.16
N MET A 173 16.60 -21.84 -5.14
CA MET A 173 17.18 -20.76 -4.35
C MET A 173 16.74 -20.78 -2.88
N GLY A 174 15.84 -21.67 -2.49
CA GLY A 174 15.25 -21.69 -1.15
C GLY A 174 14.34 -20.49 -0.86
N TRP A 175 13.79 -19.86 -1.90
CA TRP A 175 12.82 -18.78 -1.77
C TRP A 175 11.43 -19.35 -1.53
N LYS A 176 10.72 -18.75 -0.59
CA LYS A 176 9.43 -19.28 -0.13
C LYS A 176 8.27 -19.03 -1.10
N TYR A 177 8.36 -17.99 -1.93
CA TYR A 177 7.21 -17.52 -2.69
C TYR A 177 7.53 -17.24 -4.16
N PHE A 178 6.47 -17.28 -4.97
CA PHE A 178 6.42 -16.72 -6.32
C PHE A 178 5.17 -15.85 -6.46
N ILE A 179 5.34 -14.64 -7.03
CA ILE A 179 4.21 -13.74 -7.33
C ILE A 179 3.75 -13.96 -8.76
N MET A 180 2.51 -14.42 -8.92
CA MET A 180 1.76 -14.36 -10.18
C MET A 180 1.18 -12.96 -10.29
N ASP A 181 1.78 -12.12 -11.14
CA ASP A 181 1.37 -10.73 -11.33
C ASP A 181 0.24 -10.59 -12.36
N GLU A 182 -0.16 -9.35 -12.68
CA GLU A 182 -1.21 -9.07 -13.67
C GLU A 182 -0.97 -9.86 -14.97
N GLY A 183 -2.01 -10.56 -15.43
CA GLY A 183 -1.96 -11.42 -16.62
C GLY A 183 -2.12 -12.91 -16.32
N TRP A 184 -1.99 -13.35 -15.07
CA TRP A 184 -2.29 -14.72 -14.67
C TRP A 184 -3.80 -15.03 -14.72
N GLN A 185 -4.62 -14.00 -14.86
CA GLN A 185 -6.08 -14.08 -15.01
C GLN A 185 -6.49 -13.57 -16.38
N PRO A 186 -7.36 -14.31 -17.11
CA PRO A 186 -7.90 -13.80 -18.36
C PRO A 186 -8.79 -12.59 -18.08
N ARG A 187 -8.60 -11.53 -18.87
CA ARG A 187 -9.47 -10.37 -18.83
C ARG A 187 -10.66 -10.58 -19.73
N SER A 188 -11.86 -10.39 -19.22
CA SER A 188 -13.06 -10.22 -20.03
C SER A 188 -13.71 -8.88 -19.70
N GLN A 189 -14.30 -8.24 -20.68
CA GLN A 189 -15.08 -7.03 -20.49
C GLN A 189 -16.56 -7.41 -20.62
N GLN A 190 -17.36 -7.11 -19.61
CA GLN A 190 -18.80 -7.28 -19.67
C GLN A 190 -19.42 -6.19 -20.56
N GLY A 191 -20.65 -6.41 -21.02
CA GLY A 191 -21.35 -5.48 -21.90
C GLY A 191 -21.65 -4.10 -21.31
N ASP A 192 -21.52 -3.95 -19.98
CA ASP A 192 -21.63 -2.69 -19.24
C ASP A 192 -20.28 -1.95 -19.08
N GLY A 193 -19.21 -2.51 -19.63
CA GLY A 193 -17.86 -1.95 -19.50
C GLY A 193 -17.08 -2.40 -18.26
N THR A 194 -17.69 -3.17 -17.35
CA THR A 194 -17.02 -3.69 -16.16
C THR A 194 -15.94 -4.69 -16.56
N ARG A 195 -14.76 -4.56 -15.98
CA ARG A 195 -13.68 -5.55 -16.13
C ARG A 195 -13.98 -6.73 -15.21
N TYR A 196 -13.88 -7.92 -15.77
CA TYR A 196 -13.95 -9.16 -15.02
C TYR A 196 -12.65 -9.94 -15.21
N TYR A 197 -12.10 -10.42 -14.11
CA TYR A 197 -10.94 -11.29 -14.12
C TYR A 197 -11.39 -12.70 -13.74
N GLY A 198 -11.29 -13.62 -14.68
CA GLY A 198 -11.57 -15.04 -14.45
C GLY A 198 -10.38 -15.81 -13.91
N GLU A 199 -10.38 -17.11 -14.12
CA GLU A 199 -9.25 -18.00 -13.88
C GLU A 199 -8.95 -18.75 -15.18
N TYR A 200 -7.68 -19.05 -15.43
CA TYR A 200 -7.31 -20.00 -16.48
C TYR A 200 -7.50 -21.44 -16.02
N ASP A 201 -7.83 -22.35 -16.91
CA ASP A 201 -8.08 -23.76 -16.61
C ASP A 201 -6.85 -24.47 -16.01
N TRP A 202 -5.65 -23.93 -16.20
CA TRP A 202 -4.39 -24.49 -15.70
C TRP A 202 -4.03 -24.07 -14.27
N ILE A 203 -4.83 -23.21 -13.61
CA ILE A 203 -4.43 -22.64 -12.31
C ILE A 203 -4.25 -23.71 -11.23
N ASP A 204 -5.15 -24.70 -11.19
CA ASP A 204 -5.13 -25.77 -10.19
C ASP A 204 -3.81 -26.57 -10.32
N ASP A 205 -3.40 -26.90 -11.56
CA ASP A 205 -2.15 -27.63 -11.85
C ASP A 205 -0.90 -26.84 -11.44
N VAL A 206 -0.92 -25.53 -11.61
CA VAL A 206 0.21 -24.65 -11.24
C VAL A 206 0.31 -24.52 -9.73
N VAL A 207 -0.81 -24.40 -9.02
CA VAL A 207 -0.82 -24.34 -7.55
C VAL A 207 -0.35 -25.68 -6.95
N GLU A 208 -0.82 -26.80 -7.47
CA GLU A 208 -0.35 -28.14 -7.05
C GLU A 208 1.16 -28.27 -7.27
N TYR A 209 1.64 -27.91 -8.46
CA TYR A 209 3.08 -27.92 -8.78
C TYR A 209 3.92 -27.08 -7.82
N ALA A 210 3.47 -25.87 -7.51
CA ALA A 210 4.16 -24.98 -6.58
C ALA A 210 4.22 -25.58 -5.16
N ASN A 211 3.13 -26.18 -4.71
CA ASN A 211 3.06 -26.86 -3.41
C ASN A 211 4.04 -28.06 -3.35
N GLU A 212 4.14 -28.85 -4.41
CA GLU A 212 5.11 -29.97 -4.52
C GLU A 212 6.56 -29.48 -4.45
N LYS A 213 6.85 -28.27 -4.96
CA LYS A 213 8.16 -27.63 -4.92
C LYS A 213 8.44 -26.90 -3.61
N GLY A 214 7.47 -26.81 -2.70
CA GLY A 214 7.59 -26.07 -1.45
C GLY A 214 7.58 -24.55 -1.65
N VAL A 215 6.99 -24.04 -2.73
CA VAL A 215 6.89 -22.62 -3.08
C VAL A 215 5.44 -22.17 -2.95
N GLY A 216 5.17 -21.19 -2.08
CA GLY A 216 3.85 -20.57 -1.95
C GLY A 216 3.56 -19.59 -3.08
N LEU A 217 2.35 -19.60 -3.61
CA LEU A 217 1.93 -18.63 -4.62
C LEU A 217 1.29 -17.40 -3.97
N ILE A 218 1.65 -16.23 -4.47
CA ILE A 218 1.00 -14.94 -4.16
C ILE A 218 0.29 -14.50 -5.44
N ALA A 219 -1.03 -14.27 -5.35
CA ALA A 219 -1.85 -13.92 -6.50
C ALA A 219 -2.08 -12.42 -6.60
N TRP A 220 -1.80 -11.83 -7.75
CA TRP A 220 -2.18 -10.46 -8.03
C TRP A 220 -3.69 -10.34 -8.23
N VAL A 221 -4.26 -9.24 -7.75
CA VAL A 221 -5.67 -8.90 -7.91
C VAL A 221 -5.86 -7.40 -8.09
N HIS A 222 -6.75 -7.02 -8.99
CA HIS A 222 -7.16 -5.62 -9.11
C HIS A 222 -8.06 -5.22 -7.94
N VAL A 223 -7.86 -4.05 -7.38
CA VAL A 223 -8.63 -3.55 -6.21
C VAL A 223 -10.15 -3.61 -6.43
N ASP A 224 -10.64 -3.35 -7.65
CA ASP A 224 -12.07 -3.39 -7.95
C ASP A 224 -12.68 -4.80 -7.87
N ASP A 225 -11.86 -5.85 -7.91
CA ASP A 225 -12.32 -7.23 -7.71
C ASP A 225 -12.50 -7.58 -6.22
N LEU A 226 -12.10 -6.67 -5.32
CA LEU A 226 -12.24 -6.79 -3.87
C LEU A 226 -13.11 -5.70 -3.24
N ASN A 227 -13.73 -4.83 -4.03
CA ASN A 227 -14.41 -3.63 -3.55
C ASN A 227 -15.75 -3.88 -2.84
N THR A 228 -16.26 -5.11 -2.81
CA THR A 228 -17.42 -5.49 -1.99
C THR A 228 -17.13 -6.73 -1.14
N PRO A 229 -17.80 -6.89 0.02
CA PRO A 229 -17.65 -8.08 0.85
C PRO A 229 -17.90 -9.39 0.10
N GLU A 230 -18.88 -9.43 -0.80
CA GLU A 230 -19.23 -10.62 -1.58
C GLU A 230 -18.11 -11.00 -2.55
N LYS A 231 -17.55 -10.00 -3.26
CA LYS A 231 -16.40 -10.22 -4.16
C LYS A 231 -15.18 -10.70 -3.39
N ARG A 232 -14.90 -10.09 -2.22
CA ARG A 232 -13.80 -10.52 -1.36
C ARG A 232 -13.98 -11.98 -0.94
N ALA A 233 -15.13 -12.33 -0.38
CA ALA A 233 -15.41 -13.70 0.04
C ALA A 233 -15.26 -14.68 -1.13
N GLN A 234 -15.89 -14.40 -2.28
CA GLN A 234 -15.81 -15.28 -3.44
C GLN A 234 -14.37 -15.53 -3.92
N ARG A 235 -13.54 -14.47 -3.97
CA ARG A 235 -12.16 -14.58 -4.44
C ARG A 235 -11.24 -15.23 -3.41
N LEU A 236 -11.27 -14.72 -2.19
CA LEU A 236 -10.33 -15.15 -1.16
C LEU A 236 -10.62 -16.57 -0.68
N ASP A 237 -11.89 -16.95 -0.55
CA ASP A 237 -12.26 -18.31 -0.19
C ASP A 237 -11.79 -19.30 -1.25
N ARG A 238 -12.04 -19.00 -2.54
CA ARG A 238 -11.59 -19.85 -3.65
C ARG A 238 -10.05 -20.00 -3.67
N TRP A 239 -9.33 -18.91 -3.48
CA TRP A 239 -7.87 -18.94 -3.51
C TRP A 239 -7.26 -19.61 -2.28
N ALA A 240 -7.89 -19.44 -1.13
CA ALA A 240 -7.50 -20.17 0.08
C ALA A 240 -7.73 -21.68 -0.09
N GLU A 241 -8.87 -22.11 -0.66
CA GLU A 241 -9.16 -23.52 -0.97
C GLU A 241 -8.14 -24.11 -1.96
N LEU A 242 -7.70 -23.34 -2.95
CA LEU A 242 -6.62 -23.73 -3.88
C LEU A 242 -5.28 -23.89 -3.18
N GLY A 243 -5.04 -23.19 -2.09
CA GLY A 243 -3.76 -23.19 -1.38
C GLY A 243 -2.84 -22.01 -1.75
N ILE A 244 -3.38 -20.96 -2.38
CA ILE A 244 -2.69 -19.67 -2.57
C ILE A 244 -2.38 -19.08 -1.20
N LYS A 245 -1.17 -18.56 -1.01
CA LYS A 245 -0.63 -18.15 0.30
C LYS A 245 -0.75 -16.66 0.61
N GLY A 246 -1.07 -15.85 -0.39
CA GLY A 246 -1.21 -14.42 -0.22
C GLY A 246 -1.70 -13.73 -1.47
N ILE A 247 -1.97 -12.44 -1.36
CA ILE A 247 -2.43 -11.61 -2.46
C ILE A 247 -1.56 -10.36 -2.61
N LYS A 248 -1.39 -9.91 -3.85
CA LYS A 248 -0.90 -8.57 -4.20
C LYS A 248 -2.08 -7.77 -4.73
N VAL A 249 -2.64 -6.90 -3.90
CA VAL A 249 -3.71 -5.99 -4.33
C VAL A 249 -3.09 -4.78 -5.02
N ASP A 250 -3.59 -4.41 -6.19
CA ASP A 250 -2.99 -3.39 -7.03
C ASP A 250 -4.03 -2.41 -7.61
N PHE A 251 -3.55 -1.31 -8.19
CA PHE A 251 -4.37 -0.25 -8.79
C PHE A 251 -5.24 0.53 -7.81
N PHE A 252 -4.71 0.84 -6.62
CA PHE A 252 -5.28 1.85 -5.76
C PHE A 252 -5.05 3.22 -6.39
N ASP A 253 -6.04 3.69 -7.13
CA ASP A 253 -6.00 4.95 -7.89
C ASP A 253 -6.29 6.18 -7.03
N ARG A 254 -6.71 5.98 -5.78
CA ARG A 254 -7.14 7.02 -4.84
C ARG A 254 -6.82 6.60 -3.40
N GLU A 255 -6.69 7.59 -2.55
CA GLU A 255 -6.58 7.41 -1.09
C GLU A 255 -7.85 7.88 -0.37
N THR A 256 -9.01 7.63 -0.98
CA THR A 256 -10.30 7.90 -0.35
C THR A 256 -10.50 6.98 0.85
N ASP A 257 -11.39 7.36 1.76
CA ASP A 257 -11.76 6.51 2.89
C ASP A 257 -12.24 5.12 2.44
N GLU A 258 -13.06 5.04 1.39
CA GLU A 258 -13.51 3.77 0.79
C GLU A 258 -12.33 2.87 0.38
N ARG A 259 -11.26 3.45 -0.22
CA ARG A 259 -10.09 2.68 -0.68
C ARG A 259 -9.16 2.29 0.48
N VAL A 260 -9.05 3.13 1.48
CA VAL A 260 -8.22 2.85 2.67
C VAL A 260 -8.85 1.74 3.53
N GLN A 261 -10.18 1.55 3.46
CA GLN A 261 -10.91 0.53 4.22
C GLN A 261 -10.99 -0.84 3.53
N LEU A 262 -10.52 -0.98 2.30
CA LEU A 262 -10.49 -2.25 1.58
C LEU A 262 -9.41 -3.19 2.10
#